data_1bd82e142fe5e0ab1b11334028efa003
#
_entry.id   1bd82e142fe5e0ab1b11334028efa003
#
_cell.length_a   1.000
_cell.length_b   1.000
_cell.length_c   1.000
_cell.angle_alpha   90.00
_cell.angle_beta   90.00
_cell.angle_gamma   90.00
#
_symmetry.space_group_name_H-M   'P 1'
#
loop_
_entity.id
_entity.type
_entity.pdbx_description
1 polymer ?
#
loop_
_entity_poly.entity_id
_entity_poly.type
_entity_poly.pdbx_seq_one_letter_code
_entity_poly.pdbx_strand_id
1 'polypeptide(L)'
;MHSAKIFSGTGSQKLTEQICKRYGTQPGKVNIQRFSDGEISPIFLESVRGDYVFLVQSTFAPAENFMELLLMIDAARRASAYKVIAVIPYYGYARQDRKDRPRVAIGSKLVANMLVAAGADRVITMDLHAPQIQGYFDIPVDHLDSHAVFIPYIENLKLENLTFAAPDVGATNRIREIASYFSAEMVICDKHRKRANEIASMVVIGDVAGKDIVIIDDICDTGGTLAKSAALLKEKGARSVRALITHPVLSGKAYENIENSVLEELVVCDTIPLKKETPKIKVISVAELFAVAIRNAFENKSITSLFIHSNRRQGL
;
A
#
# COMPACT_ATOMS: atom_id res chain seq x y z
N MET A 1 18.74 -28.18 2.76
CA MET A 1 18.10 -27.04 3.48
C MET A 1 17.57 -26.09 2.43
N HIS A 2 16.37 -25.58 2.60
CA HIS A 2 15.85 -24.51 1.74
C HIS A 2 16.51 -23.19 2.10
N SER A 3 16.71 -22.30 1.14
CA SER A 3 17.10 -20.91 1.40
C SER A 3 15.99 -19.93 0.98
N ALA A 4 16.03 -18.70 1.51
CA ALA A 4 15.15 -17.63 1.07
C ALA A 4 15.89 -16.78 0.03
N LYS A 5 15.32 -16.63 -1.15
CA LYS A 5 15.83 -15.77 -2.23
C LYS A 5 14.80 -14.69 -2.56
N ILE A 6 15.25 -13.45 -2.59
CA ILE A 6 14.40 -12.28 -2.81
C ILE A 6 14.79 -11.65 -4.15
N PHE A 7 13.87 -11.62 -5.09
CA PHE A 7 14.08 -11.03 -6.42
C PHE A 7 13.18 -9.81 -6.60
N SER A 8 13.64 -8.88 -7.40
CA SER A 8 12.89 -7.67 -7.74
C SER A 8 12.32 -7.72 -9.14
N GLY A 9 11.07 -7.35 -9.28
CA GLY A 9 10.59 -6.84 -10.55
C GLY A 9 11.02 -5.39 -10.78
N THR A 10 10.84 -4.91 -12.01
CA THR A 10 11.31 -3.57 -12.45
C THR A 10 10.62 -2.41 -11.72
N GLY A 11 9.36 -2.60 -11.29
CA GLY A 11 8.59 -1.59 -10.57
C GLY A 11 8.94 -1.43 -9.09
N SER A 12 9.80 -2.31 -8.51
CA SER A 12 10.07 -2.32 -7.07
C SER A 12 11.56 -2.41 -6.70
N GLN A 13 12.47 -2.10 -7.61
CA GLN A 13 13.90 -2.29 -7.41
C GLN A 13 14.44 -1.62 -6.14
N LYS A 14 14.22 -0.31 -5.99
CA LYS A 14 14.70 0.44 -4.82
C LYS A 14 14.15 -0.10 -3.50
N LEU A 15 12.87 -0.42 -3.45
CA LEU A 15 12.25 -1.01 -2.26
C LEU A 15 12.83 -2.40 -1.97
N THR A 16 13.04 -3.23 -3.00
CA THR A 16 13.62 -4.57 -2.85
C THR A 16 15.04 -4.51 -2.31
N GLU A 17 15.87 -3.60 -2.78
CA GLU A 17 17.22 -3.37 -2.25
C GLU A 17 17.18 -3.03 -0.76
N GLN A 18 16.27 -2.17 -0.34
CA GLN A 18 16.07 -1.82 1.07
C GLN A 18 15.55 -3.01 1.89
N ILE A 19 14.58 -3.77 1.37
CA ILE A 19 14.08 -5.00 2.00
C ILE A 19 15.24 -5.98 2.21
N CYS A 20 16.03 -6.24 1.18
CA CYS A 20 17.18 -7.15 1.25
C CYS A 20 18.22 -6.70 2.29
N LYS A 21 18.51 -5.39 2.33
CA LYS A 21 19.39 -4.81 3.34
C LYS A 21 18.87 -5.05 4.77
N ARG A 22 17.57 -4.88 5.02
CA ARG A 22 16.93 -5.12 6.31
C ARG A 22 16.83 -6.62 6.65
N TYR A 23 16.62 -7.44 5.63
CA TYR A 23 16.64 -8.90 5.77
C TYR A 23 18.03 -9.45 6.08
N GLY A 24 19.10 -8.78 5.65
CA GLY A 24 20.49 -9.20 5.79
C GLY A 24 21.00 -10.03 4.61
N THR A 25 20.50 -9.75 3.39
CA THR A 25 20.89 -10.41 2.14
C THR A 25 21.06 -9.41 1.00
N GLN A 26 21.41 -9.92 -0.18
CA GLN A 26 21.42 -9.15 -1.44
C GLN A 26 20.24 -9.59 -2.30
N PRO A 27 19.71 -8.70 -3.16
CA PRO A 27 18.74 -9.11 -4.18
C PRO A 27 19.27 -10.23 -5.07
N GLY A 28 18.44 -11.22 -5.32
CA GLY A 28 18.75 -12.30 -6.28
C GLY A 28 18.92 -11.74 -7.70
N LYS A 29 19.72 -12.41 -8.49
CA LYS A 29 20.06 -11.98 -9.86
C LYS A 29 18.97 -12.42 -10.82
N VAL A 30 18.23 -11.46 -11.37
CA VAL A 30 17.24 -11.65 -12.43
C VAL A 30 17.48 -10.64 -13.53
N ASN A 31 17.36 -11.05 -14.78
CA ASN A 31 17.41 -10.17 -15.94
C ASN A 31 16.01 -10.09 -16.54
N ILE A 32 15.45 -8.90 -16.64
CA ILE A 32 14.15 -8.65 -17.26
C ILE A 32 14.40 -8.08 -18.65
N GLN A 33 14.38 -8.95 -19.64
CA GLN A 33 14.57 -8.57 -21.04
C GLN A 33 13.24 -8.15 -21.67
N ARG A 34 13.35 -7.37 -22.74
CA ARG A 34 12.24 -7.11 -23.66
C ARG A 34 12.63 -7.49 -25.06
N PHE A 35 11.76 -8.22 -25.74
CA PHE A 35 11.91 -8.47 -27.17
C PHE A 35 11.65 -7.20 -27.98
N SER A 36 11.97 -7.23 -29.27
CA SER A 36 11.82 -6.06 -30.16
C SER A 36 10.37 -5.59 -30.31
N ASP A 37 9.42 -6.48 -30.11
CA ASP A 37 7.97 -6.19 -30.10
C ASP A 37 7.45 -5.71 -28.75
N GLY A 38 8.31 -5.70 -27.69
CA GLY A 38 8.00 -5.24 -26.35
C GLY A 38 7.61 -6.33 -25.36
N GLU A 39 7.49 -7.61 -25.77
CA GLU A 39 7.21 -8.71 -24.83
C GLU A 39 8.28 -8.83 -23.76
N ILE A 40 7.83 -9.10 -22.52
CA ILE A 40 8.71 -9.21 -21.33
C ILE A 40 9.17 -10.66 -21.18
N SER A 41 10.46 -10.84 -20.92
CA SER A 41 11.06 -12.17 -20.67
C SER A 41 11.98 -12.11 -19.44
N PRO A 42 11.49 -12.50 -18.25
CA PRO A 42 12.31 -12.59 -17.04
C PRO A 42 13.16 -13.87 -17.06
N ILE A 43 14.44 -13.73 -16.71
CA ILE A 43 15.41 -14.83 -16.66
C ILE A 43 16.13 -14.80 -15.32
N PHE A 44 15.96 -15.81 -14.47
CA PHE A 44 16.76 -15.98 -13.27
C PHE A 44 18.20 -16.33 -13.65
N LEU A 45 19.17 -15.55 -13.17
CA LEU A 45 20.59 -15.76 -13.45
C LEU A 45 21.30 -16.64 -12.42
N GLU A 46 20.52 -17.21 -11.51
CA GLU A 46 20.96 -18.15 -10.48
C GLU A 46 19.92 -19.25 -10.26
N SER A 47 20.34 -20.39 -9.71
CA SER A 47 19.42 -21.48 -9.42
C SER A 47 18.43 -21.07 -8.33
N VAL A 48 17.15 -21.37 -8.55
CA VAL A 48 16.07 -21.22 -7.55
C VAL A 48 15.50 -22.57 -7.12
N ARG A 49 16.13 -23.67 -7.60
CA ARG A 49 15.66 -25.04 -7.35
C ARG A 49 15.66 -25.34 -5.84
N GLY A 50 14.49 -25.73 -5.35
CA GLY A 50 14.32 -26.13 -3.95
C GLY A 50 14.30 -24.98 -2.95
N ASP A 51 14.34 -23.71 -3.38
CA ASP A 51 14.35 -22.54 -2.50
C ASP A 51 12.97 -21.90 -2.36
N TYR A 52 12.79 -21.11 -1.29
CA TYR A 52 11.70 -20.15 -1.17
C TYR A 52 12.04 -18.92 -2.00
N VAL A 53 11.23 -18.64 -3.00
CA VAL A 53 11.41 -17.51 -3.92
C VAL A 53 10.41 -16.41 -3.60
N PHE A 54 10.89 -15.27 -3.13
CA PHE A 54 10.10 -14.08 -2.86
C PHE A 54 10.25 -13.11 -4.04
N LEU A 55 9.15 -12.79 -4.72
CA LEU A 55 9.11 -11.92 -5.88
C LEU A 55 8.48 -10.59 -5.48
N VAL A 56 9.29 -9.56 -5.35
CA VAL A 56 8.83 -8.22 -4.91
C VAL A 56 8.48 -7.39 -6.14
N GLN A 57 7.19 -7.12 -6.34
CA GLN A 57 6.71 -6.31 -7.46
C GLN A 57 5.38 -5.64 -7.13
N SER A 58 5.37 -4.33 -7.06
CA SER A 58 4.13 -3.54 -7.02
C SER A 58 3.47 -3.52 -8.40
N THR A 59 2.15 -3.74 -8.43
CA THR A 59 1.40 -3.93 -9.67
C THR A 59 0.63 -2.67 -10.11
N PHE A 60 1.24 -1.49 -9.91
CA PHE A 60 0.73 -0.22 -10.44
C PHE A 60 0.85 -0.16 -11.97
N ALA A 61 0.12 0.75 -12.59
CA ALA A 61 0.18 0.95 -14.05
C ALA A 61 1.60 1.38 -14.52
N PRO A 62 2.09 0.87 -15.65
CA PRO A 62 1.35 0.14 -16.67
C PRO A 62 1.10 -1.33 -16.30
N ALA A 63 0.15 -2.00 -16.99
CA ALA A 63 -0.24 -3.39 -16.72
C ALA A 63 0.91 -4.39 -16.86
N GLU A 64 1.98 -4.01 -17.54
CA GLU A 64 3.21 -4.80 -17.69
C GLU A 64 3.86 -5.14 -16.35
N ASN A 65 3.76 -4.29 -15.33
CA ASN A 65 4.25 -4.63 -13.99
C ASN A 65 3.57 -5.88 -13.43
N PHE A 66 2.29 -6.05 -13.71
CA PHE A 66 1.56 -7.23 -13.32
C PHE A 66 1.92 -8.45 -14.20
N MET A 67 2.00 -8.26 -15.52
CA MET A 67 2.41 -9.34 -16.44
C MET A 67 3.82 -9.84 -16.14
N GLU A 68 4.76 -8.93 -15.83
CA GLU A 68 6.12 -9.27 -15.42
C GLU A 68 6.12 -10.17 -14.17
N LEU A 69 5.32 -9.84 -13.15
CA LEU A 69 5.18 -10.66 -11.95
C LEU A 69 4.66 -12.06 -12.27
N LEU A 70 3.64 -12.18 -13.13
CA LEU A 70 3.09 -13.48 -13.54
C LEU A 70 4.15 -14.34 -14.23
N LEU A 71 4.92 -13.76 -15.15
CA LEU A 71 6.01 -14.45 -15.85
C LEU A 71 7.13 -14.86 -14.90
N MET A 72 7.47 -14.02 -13.91
CA MET A 72 8.46 -14.38 -12.88
C MET A 72 7.97 -15.56 -12.02
N ILE A 73 6.68 -15.59 -11.65
CA ILE A 73 6.09 -16.69 -10.89
C ILE A 73 6.17 -17.99 -11.69
N ASP A 74 5.74 -18.00 -12.95
CA ASP A 74 5.79 -19.17 -13.83
C ASP A 74 7.23 -19.66 -14.03
N ALA A 75 8.16 -18.74 -14.28
CA ALA A 75 9.58 -19.09 -14.44
C ALA A 75 10.16 -19.73 -13.17
N ALA A 76 9.86 -19.21 -11.97
CA ALA A 76 10.30 -19.80 -10.71
C ALA A 76 9.72 -21.20 -10.48
N ARG A 77 8.44 -21.40 -10.80
CA ARG A 77 7.77 -22.72 -10.72
C ARG A 77 8.42 -23.73 -11.67
N ARG A 78 8.64 -23.35 -12.94
CA ARG A 78 9.31 -24.21 -13.93
C ARG A 78 10.78 -24.51 -13.57
N ALA A 79 11.44 -23.57 -12.86
CA ALA A 79 12.79 -23.79 -12.32
C ALA A 79 12.81 -24.62 -11.04
N SER A 80 11.68 -25.20 -10.62
CA SER A 80 11.51 -26.07 -9.45
C SER A 80 11.77 -25.36 -8.11
N ALA A 81 11.38 -24.09 -7.98
CA ALA A 81 11.30 -23.44 -6.67
C ALA A 81 10.42 -24.27 -5.71
N TYR A 82 10.80 -24.34 -4.43
CA TYR A 82 10.02 -25.06 -3.43
C TYR A 82 8.71 -24.32 -3.12
N LYS A 83 8.80 -23.00 -2.90
CA LYS A 83 7.66 -22.11 -2.72
C LYS A 83 7.89 -20.82 -3.49
N VAL A 84 6.83 -20.29 -4.09
CA VAL A 84 6.86 -19.00 -4.79
C VAL A 84 5.90 -18.04 -4.07
N ILE A 85 6.44 -16.98 -3.47
CA ILE A 85 5.71 -16.00 -2.70
C ILE A 85 5.70 -14.68 -3.47
N ALA A 86 4.50 -14.22 -3.85
CA ALA A 86 4.31 -12.92 -4.46
C ALA A 86 4.27 -11.85 -3.37
N VAL A 87 5.28 -10.99 -3.32
CA VAL A 87 5.35 -9.84 -2.41
C VAL A 87 4.92 -8.61 -3.19
N ILE A 88 3.72 -8.11 -2.92
CA ILE A 88 3.06 -7.07 -3.71
C ILE A 88 2.79 -5.86 -2.81
N PRO A 89 3.76 -4.92 -2.65
CA PRO A 89 3.58 -3.76 -1.78
C PRO A 89 2.37 -2.90 -2.15
N TYR A 90 2.11 -2.74 -3.45
CA TYR A 90 0.86 -2.17 -3.96
C TYR A 90 0.14 -3.16 -4.85
N TYR A 91 -1.04 -3.59 -4.43
CA TYR A 91 -1.91 -4.48 -5.19
C TYR A 91 -2.79 -3.67 -6.16
N GLY A 92 -2.42 -3.67 -7.43
CA GLY A 92 -3.17 -3.00 -8.48
C GLY A 92 -4.57 -3.61 -8.69
N TYR A 93 -5.49 -2.83 -9.27
CA TYR A 93 -6.89 -3.20 -9.47
C TYR A 93 -7.69 -3.42 -8.17
N ALA A 94 -7.14 -3.17 -6.99
CA ALA A 94 -7.84 -3.30 -5.70
C ALA A 94 -9.12 -2.46 -5.61
N ARG A 95 -9.17 -1.30 -6.30
CA ARG A 95 -10.36 -0.45 -6.35
C ARG A 95 -11.53 -1.05 -7.15
N GLN A 96 -11.32 -2.18 -7.86
CA GLN A 96 -12.34 -2.92 -8.59
C GLN A 96 -12.70 -4.20 -7.80
N ASP A 97 -13.04 -4.05 -6.52
CA ASP A 97 -13.32 -5.14 -5.58
C ASP A 97 -14.75 -5.68 -5.69
N ARG A 98 -15.66 -4.93 -6.30
CA ARG A 98 -17.08 -5.27 -6.43
C ARG A 98 -17.69 -4.68 -7.69
N LYS A 99 -18.87 -5.14 -8.04
CA LYS A 99 -19.68 -4.51 -9.08
C LYS A 99 -20.38 -3.28 -8.50
N ASP A 100 -19.91 -2.10 -8.84
CA ASP A 100 -20.52 -0.81 -8.49
C ASP A 100 -21.63 -0.41 -9.50
N ARG A 101 -21.67 -1.07 -10.66
CA ARG A 101 -22.63 -0.88 -11.74
C ARG A 101 -22.77 -2.15 -12.59
N PRO A 102 -23.83 -2.26 -13.42
CA PRO A 102 -23.98 -3.39 -14.32
C PRO A 102 -22.83 -3.51 -15.33
N ARG A 103 -22.49 -4.74 -15.72
CA ARG A 103 -21.57 -5.07 -16.84
C ARG A 103 -20.12 -4.65 -16.60
N VAL A 104 -19.67 -4.58 -15.34
CA VAL A 104 -18.26 -4.34 -14.97
C VAL A 104 -17.61 -5.62 -14.45
N ALA A 105 -16.29 -5.67 -14.56
CA ALA A 105 -15.48 -6.73 -13.97
C ALA A 105 -15.34 -6.56 -12.45
N ILE A 106 -14.95 -7.64 -11.77
CA ILE A 106 -14.34 -7.58 -10.44
C ILE A 106 -12.84 -7.78 -10.67
N GLY A 107 -12.13 -6.70 -10.98
CA GLY A 107 -10.72 -6.75 -11.41
C GLY A 107 -9.79 -7.33 -10.36
N SER A 108 -10.02 -7.02 -9.08
CA SER A 108 -9.22 -7.56 -7.99
C SER A 108 -9.33 -9.10 -7.86
N LYS A 109 -10.52 -9.69 -8.10
CA LYS A 109 -10.69 -11.15 -8.14
C LYS A 109 -10.00 -11.77 -9.35
N LEU A 110 -10.09 -11.13 -10.52
CA LEU A 110 -9.40 -11.60 -11.71
C LEU A 110 -7.87 -11.65 -11.49
N VAL A 111 -7.30 -10.58 -10.95
CA VAL A 111 -5.87 -10.50 -10.61
C VAL A 111 -5.48 -11.59 -9.62
N ALA A 112 -6.27 -11.81 -8.57
CA ALA A 112 -6.03 -12.90 -7.60
C ALA A 112 -6.01 -14.27 -8.28
N ASN A 113 -6.98 -14.57 -9.14
CA ASN A 113 -7.04 -15.82 -9.88
C ASN A 113 -5.81 -16.02 -10.78
N MET A 114 -5.36 -14.96 -11.46
CA MET A 114 -4.18 -15.05 -12.35
C MET A 114 -2.89 -15.31 -11.57
N LEU A 115 -2.70 -14.72 -10.39
CA LEU A 115 -1.56 -15.00 -9.50
C LEU A 115 -1.54 -16.46 -9.04
N VAL A 116 -2.70 -16.99 -8.65
CA VAL A 116 -2.84 -18.41 -8.27
C VAL A 116 -2.57 -19.32 -9.46
N ALA A 117 -3.15 -19.03 -10.62
CA ALA A 117 -2.96 -19.80 -11.85
C ALA A 117 -1.51 -19.80 -12.34
N ALA A 118 -0.78 -18.69 -12.17
CA ALA A 118 0.66 -18.62 -12.48
C ALA A 118 1.51 -19.46 -11.53
N GLY A 119 0.99 -19.83 -10.35
CA GLY A 119 1.65 -20.75 -9.42
C GLY A 119 2.17 -20.09 -8.14
N ALA A 120 1.65 -18.94 -7.74
CA ALA A 120 1.94 -18.39 -6.42
C ALA A 120 1.42 -19.29 -5.30
N ASP A 121 2.24 -19.55 -4.28
CA ASP A 121 1.86 -20.34 -3.10
C ASP A 121 1.34 -19.45 -1.96
N ARG A 122 1.67 -18.16 -1.96
CA ARG A 122 1.30 -17.16 -0.94
C ARG A 122 1.41 -15.76 -1.52
N VAL A 123 0.62 -14.84 -1.00
CA VAL A 123 0.75 -13.40 -1.28
C VAL A 123 1.08 -12.67 0.02
N ILE A 124 2.04 -11.74 -0.03
CA ILE A 124 2.28 -10.75 1.03
C ILE A 124 1.97 -9.39 0.41
N THR A 125 1.04 -8.65 0.99
CA THR A 125 0.63 -7.33 0.48
C THR A 125 0.35 -6.37 1.62
N MET A 126 0.08 -5.10 1.29
CA MET A 126 -0.14 -4.06 2.27
C MET A 126 -1.40 -3.24 1.92
N ASP A 127 -2.16 -2.85 2.92
CA ASP A 127 -3.30 -1.92 2.84
C ASP A 127 -4.18 -2.12 1.59
N LEU A 128 -4.72 -3.31 1.44
CA LEU A 128 -5.72 -3.55 0.40
C LEU A 128 -6.86 -2.53 0.50
N HIS A 129 -7.28 -1.98 -0.63
CA HIS A 129 -8.36 -0.99 -0.70
C HIS A 129 -9.63 -1.45 0.04
N ALA A 130 -9.91 -2.74 -0.02
CA ALA A 130 -10.97 -3.39 0.73
C ALA A 130 -10.42 -4.66 1.39
N PRO A 131 -10.43 -4.78 2.73
CA PRO A 131 -9.84 -5.92 3.44
C PRO A 131 -10.39 -7.28 3.00
N GLN A 132 -11.64 -7.33 2.55
CA GLN A 132 -12.28 -8.55 2.04
C GLN A 132 -11.65 -9.11 0.75
N ILE A 133 -10.79 -8.36 0.05
CA ILE A 133 -10.02 -8.86 -1.11
C ILE A 133 -9.15 -10.06 -0.72
N GLN A 134 -8.73 -10.16 0.54
CA GLN A 134 -8.04 -11.35 1.05
C GLN A 134 -8.84 -12.64 0.78
N GLY A 135 -10.16 -12.59 0.86
CA GLY A 135 -11.06 -13.71 0.56
C GLY A 135 -11.20 -14.05 -0.93
N TYR A 136 -10.56 -13.30 -1.82
CA TYR A 136 -10.54 -13.62 -3.26
C TYR A 136 -9.45 -14.62 -3.63
N PHE A 137 -8.54 -14.89 -2.73
CA PHE A 137 -7.45 -15.84 -2.92
C PHE A 137 -7.79 -17.20 -2.34
N ASP A 138 -7.46 -18.25 -3.06
CA ASP A 138 -7.52 -19.64 -2.59
C ASP A 138 -6.16 -20.11 -2.01
N ILE A 139 -5.25 -19.16 -1.78
CA ILE A 139 -3.94 -19.34 -1.15
C ILE A 139 -3.79 -18.37 0.03
N PRO A 140 -2.88 -18.63 0.98
CA PRO A 140 -2.64 -17.72 2.11
C PRO A 140 -2.27 -16.30 1.66
N VAL A 141 -2.85 -15.31 2.35
CA VAL A 141 -2.55 -13.89 2.16
C VAL A 141 -2.11 -13.29 3.49
N ASP A 142 -0.91 -12.72 3.51
CA ASP A 142 -0.42 -11.90 4.61
C ASP A 142 -0.71 -10.43 4.25
N HIS A 143 -1.72 -9.86 4.88
CA HIS A 143 -2.14 -8.48 4.65
C HIS A 143 -1.55 -7.57 5.72
N LEU A 144 -0.46 -6.85 5.39
CA LEU A 144 0.22 -5.92 6.30
C LEU A 144 -0.54 -4.60 6.40
N ASP A 145 -0.37 -3.91 7.53
CA ASP A 145 -1.05 -2.67 7.85
C ASP A 145 -0.04 -1.51 7.98
N SER A 146 -0.33 -0.36 7.35
CA SER A 146 0.50 0.84 7.42
C SER A 146 0.56 1.48 8.80
N HIS A 147 -0.35 1.14 9.71
CA HIS A 147 -0.29 1.61 11.09
C HIS A 147 1.07 1.30 11.73
N ALA A 148 1.73 0.19 11.35
CA ALA A 148 3.06 -0.17 11.84
C ALA A 148 4.13 0.89 11.55
N VAL A 149 3.97 1.67 10.48
CA VAL A 149 4.91 2.74 10.09
C VAL A 149 4.36 4.15 10.37
N PHE A 150 3.04 4.33 10.34
CA PHE A 150 2.42 5.63 10.58
C PHE A 150 2.37 6.00 12.06
N ILE A 151 2.11 5.06 12.96
CA ILE A 151 2.04 5.35 14.39
C ILE A 151 3.36 5.94 14.92
N PRO A 152 4.53 5.33 14.70
CA PRO A 152 5.79 5.91 15.15
C PRO A 152 6.06 7.30 14.53
N TYR A 153 5.64 7.52 13.29
CA TYR A 153 5.75 8.83 12.64
C TYR A 153 4.91 9.89 13.36
N ILE A 154 3.63 9.58 13.63
CA ILE A 154 2.70 10.50 14.29
C ILE A 154 3.16 10.81 15.72
N GLU A 155 3.64 9.81 16.47
CA GLU A 155 4.20 10.00 17.82
C GLU A 155 5.35 11.00 17.83
N ASN A 156 6.22 10.95 16.81
CA ASN A 156 7.35 11.88 16.67
C ASN A 156 6.93 13.32 16.30
N LEU A 157 5.72 13.54 15.75
CA LEU A 157 5.20 14.87 15.46
C LEU A 157 4.83 15.67 16.72
N LYS A 158 4.55 15.00 17.85
CA LYS A 158 4.19 15.59 19.16
C LYS A 158 3.04 16.59 19.04
N LEU A 159 1.99 16.24 18.30
CA LEU A 159 0.81 17.08 18.09
C LEU A 159 0.00 17.18 19.40
N GLU A 160 -0.36 18.41 19.79
CA GLU A 160 -1.04 18.65 21.08
C GLU A 160 -2.52 18.28 21.06
N ASN A 161 -3.24 18.65 20.00
CA ASN A 161 -4.68 18.44 19.83
C ASN A 161 -4.93 17.54 18.60
N LEU A 162 -4.35 16.33 18.62
CA LEU A 162 -4.44 15.39 17.52
C LEU A 162 -5.87 14.92 17.29
N THR A 163 -6.34 15.04 16.06
CA THR A 163 -7.62 14.48 15.60
C THR A 163 -7.41 13.85 14.23
N PHE A 164 -8.00 12.68 14.02
CA PHE A 164 -7.91 11.98 12.75
C PHE A 164 -9.08 12.29 11.85
N ALA A 165 -8.85 12.39 10.54
CA ALA A 165 -9.90 12.65 9.57
C ALA A 165 -10.01 11.53 8.54
N ALA A 166 -11.21 10.98 8.37
CA ALA A 166 -11.56 10.11 7.27
C ALA A 166 -11.88 10.95 6.02
N PRO A 167 -11.21 10.73 4.88
CA PRO A 167 -11.51 11.45 3.64
C PRO A 167 -12.86 11.06 3.02
N ASP A 168 -13.46 9.96 3.47
CA ASP A 168 -14.83 9.52 3.18
C ASP A 168 -15.30 8.47 4.21
N VAL A 169 -16.56 8.06 4.09
CA VAL A 169 -17.17 7.08 5.00
C VAL A 169 -16.48 5.70 4.90
N GLY A 170 -15.94 5.33 3.74
CA GLY A 170 -15.27 4.03 3.53
C GLY A 170 -13.99 3.86 4.36
N ALA A 171 -13.27 4.95 4.62
CA ALA A 171 -12.04 4.93 5.41
C ALA A 171 -12.27 4.88 6.94
N THR A 172 -13.53 4.97 7.40
CA THR A 172 -13.87 5.16 8.83
C THR A 172 -13.31 4.04 9.74
N ASN A 173 -13.38 2.78 9.29
CA ASN A 173 -12.91 1.66 10.12
C ASN A 173 -11.40 1.70 10.34
N ARG A 174 -10.62 1.96 9.28
CA ARG A 174 -9.15 2.11 9.35
C ARG A 174 -8.76 3.21 10.31
N ILE A 175 -9.44 4.34 10.24
CA ILE A 175 -9.12 5.50 11.08
C ILE A 175 -9.52 5.29 12.54
N ARG A 176 -10.60 4.55 12.79
CA ARG A 176 -11.04 4.23 14.16
C ARG A 176 -9.97 3.47 14.94
N GLU A 177 -9.28 2.54 14.31
CA GLU A 177 -8.23 1.76 14.95
C GLU A 177 -7.04 2.64 15.38
N ILE A 178 -6.55 3.50 14.50
CA ILE A 178 -5.44 4.39 14.83
C ILE A 178 -5.86 5.50 15.82
N ALA A 179 -7.06 6.05 15.68
CA ALA A 179 -7.60 7.03 16.63
C ALA A 179 -7.72 6.44 18.04
N SER A 180 -8.18 5.19 18.15
CA SER A 180 -8.22 4.42 19.40
C SER A 180 -6.85 4.26 20.03
N TYR A 181 -5.80 3.96 19.22
CA TYR A 181 -4.43 3.84 19.72
C TYR A 181 -3.95 5.13 20.39
N PHE A 182 -4.22 6.28 19.78
CA PHE A 182 -3.84 7.60 20.32
C PHE A 182 -4.82 8.16 21.35
N SER A 183 -5.96 7.50 21.63
CA SER A 183 -7.07 8.05 22.40
C SER A 183 -7.52 9.41 21.86
N ALA A 184 -7.50 9.58 20.54
CA ALA A 184 -7.82 10.80 19.83
C ALA A 184 -9.21 10.75 19.21
N GLU A 185 -9.78 11.92 18.97
CA GLU A 185 -11.04 12.04 18.25
C GLU A 185 -10.89 11.75 16.76
N MET A 186 -12.02 11.48 16.10
CA MET A 186 -12.08 11.36 14.66
C MET A 186 -13.21 12.19 14.06
N VAL A 187 -12.97 12.70 12.86
CA VAL A 187 -13.95 13.43 12.05
C VAL A 187 -14.05 12.77 10.66
N ILE A 188 -15.14 13.04 9.95
CA ILE A 188 -15.39 12.47 8.62
C ILE A 188 -15.62 13.60 7.64
N CYS A 189 -14.91 13.57 6.50
CA CYS A 189 -15.16 14.44 5.36
C CYS A 189 -16.13 13.71 4.40
N ASP A 190 -17.43 13.89 4.60
CA ASP A 190 -18.43 13.22 3.79
C ASP A 190 -18.63 13.93 2.45
N LYS A 191 -18.66 13.14 1.36
CA LYS A 191 -18.78 13.62 -0.01
C LYS A 191 -20.17 13.32 -0.57
N HIS A 192 -20.95 14.35 -0.82
CA HIS A 192 -22.17 14.21 -1.58
C HIS A 192 -21.88 14.35 -3.09
N ARG A 193 -22.01 13.25 -3.83
CA ARG A 193 -21.90 13.25 -5.29
C ARG A 193 -23.27 13.41 -5.93
N LYS A 194 -23.47 14.45 -6.75
CA LYS A 194 -24.67 14.60 -7.60
C LYS A 194 -24.58 13.78 -8.87
N ARG A 195 -23.37 13.53 -9.39
CA ARG A 195 -23.08 12.66 -10.56
C ARG A 195 -21.71 12.00 -10.40
N ALA A 196 -21.47 10.93 -11.17
CA ALA A 196 -20.14 10.32 -11.25
C ALA A 196 -19.10 11.39 -11.66
N ASN A 197 -18.04 11.53 -10.86
CA ASN A 197 -16.94 12.50 -11.02
C ASN A 197 -17.22 13.98 -10.68
N GLU A 198 -18.43 14.36 -10.21
CA GLU A 198 -18.71 15.71 -9.69
C GLU A 198 -18.91 15.66 -8.17
N ILE A 199 -17.99 16.25 -7.42
CA ILE A 199 -18.18 16.51 -5.97
C ILE A 199 -19.05 17.76 -5.88
N ALA A 200 -20.33 17.59 -5.54
CA ALA A 200 -21.27 18.70 -5.43
C ALA A 200 -21.12 19.47 -4.11
N SER A 201 -20.83 18.77 -3.01
CA SER A 201 -20.53 19.34 -1.71
C SER A 201 -19.73 18.36 -0.86
N MET A 202 -18.96 18.89 0.06
CA MET A 202 -18.24 18.13 1.08
C MET A 202 -18.59 18.74 2.43
N VAL A 203 -18.89 17.90 3.42
CA VAL A 203 -19.25 18.33 4.77
C VAL A 203 -18.31 17.65 5.77
N VAL A 204 -17.86 18.39 6.78
CA VAL A 204 -17.12 17.83 7.90
C VAL A 204 -18.11 17.48 9.00
N ILE A 205 -18.09 16.22 9.43
CA ILE A 205 -18.86 15.72 10.57
C ILE A 205 -17.88 15.58 11.74
N GLY A 206 -18.10 16.37 12.78
CA GLY A 206 -17.25 16.49 13.96
C GLY A 206 -16.63 17.87 14.09
N ASP A 207 -15.98 18.14 15.24
CA ASP A 207 -15.33 19.42 15.53
C ASP A 207 -13.84 19.38 15.16
N VAL A 208 -13.35 20.44 14.50
CA VAL A 208 -11.95 20.56 14.04
C VAL A 208 -11.29 21.87 14.49
N ALA A 209 -12.04 22.76 15.15
CA ALA A 209 -11.53 24.07 15.53
C ALA A 209 -10.34 23.98 16.49
N GLY A 210 -9.22 24.61 16.12
CA GLY A 210 -7.97 24.61 16.90
C GLY A 210 -7.23 23.28 16.97
N LYS A 211 -7.64 22.25 16.19
CA LYS A 211 -7.07 20.90 16.23
C LYS A 211 -6.01 20.67 15.15
N ASP A 212 -5.09 19.75 15.42
CA ASP A 212 -4.13 19.24 14.46
C ASP A 212 -4.72 18.01 13.78
N ILE A 213 -5.04 18.14 12.51
CA ILE A 213 -5.73 17.09 11.76
C ILE A 213 -4.74 16.23 10.97
N VAL A 214 -4.88 14.92 11.13
CA VAL A 214 -4.16 13.93 10.33
C VAL A 214 -5.17 13.14 9.50
N ILE A 215 -5.17 13.34 8.18
CA ILE A 215 -5.96 12.57 7.23
C ILE A 215 -5.22 11.27 6.95
N ILE A 216 -5.89 10.12 7.03
CA ILE A 216 -5.30 8.82 6.66
C ILE A 216 -6.15 8.16 5.58
N ASP A 217 -5.48 7.65 4.54
CA ASP A 217 -6.13 6.89 3.48
C ASP A 217 -5.18 5.84 2.89
N ASP A 218 -5.71 4.88 2.13
CA ASP A 218 -4.90 3.87 1.45
C ASP A 218 -4.25 4.42 0.17
N ILE A 219 -4.96 5.21 -0.63
CA ILE A 219 -4.51 5.64 -1.97
C ILE A 219 -4.67 7.15 -2.16
N CYS A 220 -3.60 7.80 -2.61
CA CYS A 220 -3.68 9.11 -3.23
C CYS A 220 -3.50 8.97 -4.75
N ASP A 221 -4.58 9.15 -5.52
CA ASP A 221 -4.54 9.09 -6.99
C ASP A 221 -4.29 10.49 -7.57
N THR A 222 -5.34 11.28 -7.82
CA THR A 222 -5.18 12.62 -8.42
C THR A 222 -4.91 13.72 -7.39
N GLY A 223 -4.99 13.44 -6.10
CA GLY A 223 -4.80 14.40 -5.01
C GLY A 223 -5.93 15.42 -4.85
N GLY A 224 -6.86 15.50 -5.80
CA GLY A 224 -7.91 16.53 -5.79
C GLY A 224 -8.88 16.43 -4.61
N THR A 225 -9.28 15.22 -4.23
CA THR A 225 -10.12 14.98 -3.05
C THR A 225 -9.39 15.39 -1.77
N LEU A 226 -8.13 14.96 -1.64
CA LEU A 226 -7.30 15.23 -0.47
C LEU A 226 -7.09 16.74 -0.29
N ALA A 227 -6.75 17.47 -1.37
CA ALA A 227 -6.60 18.92 -1.34
C ALA A 227 -7.90 19.65 -0.93
N LYS A 228 -9.06 19.21 -1.44
CA LYS A 228 -10.37 19.76 -1.08
C LYS A 228 -10.73 19.46 0.39
N SER A 229 -10.49 18.24 0.87
CA SER A 229 -10.70 17.89 2.28
C SER A 229 -9.85 18.76 3.19
N ALA A 230 -8.57 18.95 2.85
CA ALA A 230 -7.68 19.80 3.63
C ALA A 230 -8.13 21.26 3.66
N ALA A 231 -8.54 21.83 2.52
CA ALA A 231 -9.06 23.19 2.44
C ALA A 231 -10.30 23.38 3.31
N LEU A 232 -11.26 22.45 3.25
CA LEU A 232 -12.46 22.49 4.06
C LEU A 232 -12.17 22.40 5.58
N LEU A 233 -11.25 21.51 5.97
CA LEU A 233 -10.82 21.37 7.37
C LEU A 233 -10.19 22.68 7.88
N LYS A 234 -9.34 23.31 7.06
CA LYS A 234 -8.76 24.63 7.39
C LYS A 234 -9.82 25.73 7.48
N GLU A 235 -10.79 25.76 6.55
CA GLU A 235 -11.94 26.70 6.59
C GLU A 235 -12.76 26.55 7.87
N LYS A 236 -12.91 25.32 8.36
CA LYS A 236 -13.60 25.01 9.62
C LYS A 236 -12.74 25.26 10.86
N GLY A 237 -11.54 25.84 10.73
CA GLY A 237 -10.72 26.29 11.84
C GLY A 237 -9.65 25.31 12.32
N ALA A 238 -9.33 24.26 11.56
CA ALA A 238 -8.23 23.37 11.91
C ALA A 238 -6.90 24.12 11.99
N ARG A 239 -6.11 23.88 13.05
CA ARG A 239 -4.80 24.50 13.29
C ARG A 239 -3.79 24.07 12.23
N SER A 240 -3.70 22.78 11.98
CA SER A 240 -2.88 22.20 10.94
C SER A 240 -3.58 21.02 10.26
N VAL A 241 -3.22 20.73 9.01
CA VAL A 241 -3.73 19.56 8.28
C VAL A 241 -2.57 18.86 7.60
N ARG A 242 -2.39 17.59 7.89
CA ARG A 242 -1.44 16.67 7.27
C ARG A 242 -2.16 15.47 6.68
N ALA A 243 -1.51 14.76 5.78
CA ALA A 243 -2.06 13.52 5.24
C ALA A 243 -1.00 12.41 5.23
N LEU A 244 -1.41 11.21 5.61
CA LEU A 244 -0.62 10.00 5.57
C LEU A 244 -1.32 8.98 4.67
N ILE A 245 -0.65 8.57 3.59
CA ILE A 245 -1.23 7.75 2.52
C ILE A 245 -0.30 6.59 2.21
N THR A 246 -0.82 5.39 2.21
CA THR A 246 0.01 4.19 1.98
C THR A 246 0.51 4.11 0.54
N HIS A 247 -0.37 4.36 -0.45
CA HIS A 247 -0.06 4.13 -1.86
C HIS A 247 -0.09 5.42 -2.68
N PRO A 248 1.09 5.99 -3.02
CA PRO A 248 1.20 7.22 -3.80
C PRO A 248 1.08 6.94 -5.30
N VAL A 249 -0.13 6.68 -5.80
CA VAL A 249 -0.37 6.52 -7.25
C VAL A 249 -0.03 7.82 -7.99
N LEU A 250 -0.40 8.95 -7.44
CA LEU A 250 -0.05 10.31 -7.87
C LEU A 250 -0.14 10.52 -9.38
N SER A 251 -1.32 10.20 -9.93
CA SER A 251 -1.61 10.33 -11.35
C SER A 251 -2.04 11.75 -11.74
N GLY A 252 -1.97 12.04 -13.03
CA GLY A 252 -2.46 13.29 -13.60
C GLY A 252 -1.86 14.53 -12.94
N LYS A 253 -2.72 15.39 -12.37
CA LYS A 253 -2.31 16.63 -11.70
C LYS A 253 -2.02 16.47 -10.19
N ALA A 254 -1.78 15.26 -9.69
CA ALA A 254 -1.65 15.00 -8.26
C ALA A 254 -0.58 15.89 -7.60
N TYR A 255 0.61 15.96 -8.19
CA TYR A 255 1.69 16.78 -7.67
C TYR A 255 1.31 18.26 -7.58
N GLU A 256 0.70 18.82 -8.65
CA GLU A 256 0.22 20.21 -8.68
C GLU A 256 -0.85 20.44 -7.60
N ASN A 257 -1.83 19.53 -7.47
CA ASN A 257 -2.88 19.62 -6.47
C ASN A 257 -2.34 19.60 -5.04
N ILE A 258 -1.33 18.77 -4.76
CA ILE A 258 -0.70 18.69 -3.44
C ILE A 258 0.17 19.93 -3.17
N GLU A 259 1.00 20.34 -4.12
CA GLU A 259 1.86 21.52 -3.97
C GLU A 259 1.05 22.80 -3.68
N ASN A 260 -0.09 22.97 -4.37
CA ASN A 260 -0.98 24.12 -4.21
C ASN A 260 -1.99 23.97 -3.06
N SER A 261 -2.05 22.84 -2.37
CA SER A 261 -2.97 22.62 -1.26
C SER A 261 -2.52 23.32 0.02
N VAL A 262 -3.42 23.39 0.99
CA VAL A 262 -3.16 23.89 2.35
C VAL A 262 -2.55 22.81 3.27
N LEU A 263 -2.27 21.62 2.75
CA LEU A 263 -1.56 20.58 3.50
C LEU A 263 -0.18 21.10 3.92
N GLU A 264 0.20 20.86 5.16
CA GLU A 264 1.58 21.09 5.61
C GLU A 264 2.52 20.05 5.00
N GLU A 265 2.07 18.80 4.93
CA GLU A 265 2.80 17.70 4.30
C GLU A 265 1.86 16.59 3.85
N LEU A 266 2.26 15.88 2.81
CA LEU A 266 1.77 14.56 2.43
C LEU A 266 2.85 13.53 2.71
N VAL A 267 2.59 12.62 3.62
CA VAL A 267 3.48 11.50 3.93
C VAL A 267 2.99 10.27 3.18
N VAL A 268 3.88 9.59 2.48
CA VAL A 268 3.53 8.40 1.69
C VAL A 268 4.50 7.26 1.98
N CYS A 269 4.05 6.02 1.76
CA CYS A 269 4.96 4.89 1.79
C CYS A 269 5.62 4.68 0.42
N ASP A 270 6.78 4.01 0.41
CA ASP A 270 7.54 3.66 -0.80
C ASP A 270 6.99 2.41 -1.53
N THR A 271 5.71 2.12 -1.37
CA THR A 271 5.00 1.04 -2.06
C THR A 271 4.92 1.25 -3.58
N ILE A 272 4.95 2.50 -4.03
CA ILE A 272 5.04 2.92 -5.43
C ILE A 272 6.15 3.98 -5.50
N PRO A 273 7.11 3.85 -6.43
CA PRO A 273 8.17 4.85 -6.56
C PRO A 273 7.61 6.21 -7.00
N LEU A 274 8.06 7.28 -6.35
CA LEU A 274 7.69 8.64 -6.75
C LEU A 274 8.29 8.99 -8.11
N LYS A 275 7.53 9.67 -8.94
CA LYS A 275 7.99 10.18 -10.26
C LYS A 275 8.90 11.40 -10.14
N LYS A 276 8.69 12.21 -9.10
CA LYS A 276 9.53 13.38 -8.77
C LYS A 276 9.51 13.62 -7.25
N GLU A 277 10.56 14.21 -6.74
CA GLU A 277 10.62 14.70 -5.37
C GLU A 277 10.00 16.09 -5.27
N THR A 278 9.35 16.38 -4.14
CA THR A 278 8.80 17.70 -3.84
C THR A 278 8.88 17.95 -2.32
N PRO A 279 9.04 19.22 -1.89
CA PRO A 279 9.18 19.55 -0.48
C PRO A 279 7.97 19.13 0.39
N LYS A 280 6.77 19.08 -0.20
CA LYS A 280 5.55 18.69 0.50
C LYS A 280 5.33 17.19 0.65
N ILE A 281 6.02 16.35 -0.14
CA ILE A 281 5.83 14.91 -0.11
C ILE A 281 7.02 14.26 0.59
N LYS A 282 6.75 13.64 1.74
CA LYS A 282 7.72 12.84 2.50
C LYS A 282 7.48 11.37 2.29
N VAL A 283 8.55 10.57 2.24
CA VAL A 283 8.46 9.11 2.06
C VAL A 283 8.88 8.41 3.34
N ILE A 284 8.04 7.48 3.80
CA ILE A 284 8.37 6.52 4.86
C ILE A 284 8.56 5.15 4.19
N SER A 285 9.69 4.51 4.47
CA SER A 285 9.96 3.19 3.92
C SER A 285 9.23 2.09 4.68
N VAL A 286 8.61 1.17 3.93
CA VAL A 286 8.00 -0.06 4.44
C VAL A 286 8.95 -1.27 4.38
N ALA A 287 10.20 -1.04 4.01
CA ALA A 287 11.19 -2.10 3.79
C ALA A 287 11.42 -2.98 5.02
N GLU A 288 11.47 -2.40 6.23
CA GLU A 288 11.62 -3.15 7.47
C GLU A 288 10.42 -4.08 7.71
N LEU A 289 9.21 -3.56 7.53
CA LEU A 289 7.97 -4.31 7.72
C LEU A 289 7.92 -5.52 6.77
N PHE A 290 8.21 -5.31 5.48
CA PHE A 290 8.26 -6.40 4.51
C PHE A 290 9.40 -7.38 4.76
N ALA A 291 10.59 -6.92 5.20
CA ALA A 291 11.70 -7.80 5.54
C ALA A 291 11.35 -8.75 6.70
N VAL A 292 10.67 -8.24 7.73
CA VAL A 292 10.20 -9.07 8.85
C VAL A 292 9.10 -10.02 8.40
N ALA A 293 8.15 -9.59 7.57
CA ALA A 293 7.10 -10.45 7.04
C ALA A 293 7.69 -11.60 6.19
N ILE A 294 8.64 -11.30 5.31
CA ILE A 294 9.37 -12.30 4.50
C ILE A 294 10.10 -13.31 5.41
N ARG A 295 10.80 -12.82 6.43
CA ARG A 295 11.51 -13.69 7.39
C ARG A 295 10.55 -14.60 8.14
N ASN A 296 9.45 -14.06 8.65
CA ASN A 296 8.45 -14.84 9.36
C ASN A 296 7.78 -15.88 8.45
N ALA A 297 7.48 -15.53 7.20
CA ALA A 297 6.94 -16.47 6.22
C ALA A 297 7.92 -17.60 5.90
N PHE A 298 9.21 -17.31 5.77
CA PHE A 298 10.26 -18.31 5.56
C PHE A 298 10.46 -19.22 6.77
N GLU A 299 10.49 -18.64 7.97
CA GLU A 299 10.72 -19.36 9.23
C GLU A 299 9.44 -20.01 9.80
N ASN A 300 8.30 -19.93 9.10
CA ASN A 300 6.99 -20.38 9.55
C ASN A 300 6.57 -19.77 10.91
N LYS A 301 6.95 -18.53 11.14
CA LYS A 301 6.57 -17.76 12.34
C LYS A 301 5.31 -16.94 12.10
N SER A 302 4.61 -16.63 13.20
CA SER A 302 3.44 -15.75 13.15
C SER A 302 3.81 -14.34 12.71
N ILE A 303 2.94 -13.72 11.89
CA ILE A 303 3.01 -12.31 11.52
C ILE A 303 2.21 -11.41 12.46
N THR A 304 1.50 -11.97 13.44
CA THR A 304 0.60 -11.22 14.35
C THR A 304 1.33 -10.10 15.08
N SER A 305 2.63 -10.27 15.37
CA SER A 305 3.45 -9.23 16.01
C SER A 305 3.67 -7.99 15.14
N LEU A 306 3.40 -8.06 13.84
CA LEU A 306 3.50 -6.94 12.90
C LEU A 306 2.25 -6.04 12.92
N PHE A 307 1.16 -6.52 13.54
CA PHE A 307 -0.05 -5.73 13.69
C PHE A 307 -0.02 -4.98 15.02
N ILE A 308 -0.31 -3.69 14.97
CA ILE A 308 -0.45 -2.87 16.18
C ILE A 308 -1.88 -3.02 16.67
N HIS A 309 -2.07 -3.82 17.71
CA HIS A 309 -3.37 -3.93 18.36
C HIS A 309 -3.56 -2.76 19.33
N SER A 310 -4.73 -2.12 19.28
CA SER A 310 -5.15 -1.06 20.20
C SER A 310 -5.05 -1.43 21.69
N ASN A 311 -4.94 -2.72 22.00
CA ASN A 311 -4.89 -3.25 23.36
C ASN A 311 -3.51 -3.13 24.07
N ARG A 312 -2.46 -2.59 23.45
CA ARG A 312 -1.15 -2.43 24.14
C ARG A 312 -1.12 -1.37 25.25
N ARG A 313 -2.16 -0.53 25.38
CA ARG A 313 -2.30 0.42 26.51
C ARG A 313 -3.19 -0.07 27.66
N GLN A 314 -3.97 -1.13 27.45
CA GLN A 314 -4.68 -1.79 28.54
C GLN A 314 -3.82 -2.99 28.95
N GLY A 315 -2.98 -2.76 29.99
CA GLY A 315 -2.10 -3.80 30.50
C GLY A 315 -2.84 -5.08 30.85
N LEU A 316 -2.62 -6.12 30.08
CA LEU A 316 -2.76 -7.54 30.37
C LEU A 316 -1.48 -8.25 29.93
#